data_75e2158867c0f9a972b0048e7d6caad0
#
_entry.id   75e2158867c0f9a972b0048e7d6caad0
#
_cell.length_a   1.000
_cell.length_b   1.000
_cell.length_c   1.000
_cell.angle_alpha   90.00
_cell.angle_beta   90.00
_cell.angle_gamma   90.00
#
_symmetry.space_group_name_H-M   'P 1'
#
loop_
_entity.id
_entity.type
_entity.pdbx_description
1 polymer ?
#
loop_
_entity_poly.entity_id
_entity_poly.type
_entity_poly.pdbx_seq_one_letter_code
_entity_poly.pdbx_strand_id
1 'polypeptide(L)'
;YYLTHNFYGEEDNHGQVFLDEGNSPDLSDDNTILYGHNITSDRSMFNVLTNFRDPEFVAENPVIQVNTLYQKYEYAVAAVYLAATRPEHGEIFDYINYLKFSTQDAKEAYIAQIEKRSMLDTGVELTADDKLLTFSTCSYEFADARLVVVARRLRDGETAEDFGKEVVLTEDPLMPEI
;
A
#
# COMPACT_ATOMS: atom_id res chain seq x y z
N TYR A 1 -0.28 -19.42 -6.69
CA TYR A 1 -0.71 -20.35 -5.63
C TYR A 1 -1.57 -19.62 -4.59
N TYR A 2 -1.04 -18.60 -3.91
CA TYR A 2 -1.70 -17.92 -2.78
C TYR A 2 -3.01 -17.20 -3.13
N LEU A 3 -3.25 -16.86 -4.37
CA LEU A 3 -4.51 -16.28 -4.84
C LEU A 3 -5.65 -17.30 -4.96
N THR A 4 -5.35 -18.60 -4.92
CA THR A 4 -6.35 -19.68 -5.16
C THR A 4 -6.33 -20.77 -4.10
N HIS A 5 -5.53 -20.59 -3.02
CA HIS A 5 -5.42 -21.55 -1.94
C HIS A 5 -5.44 -20.85 -0.58
N ASN A 6 -6.13 -21.43 0.38
CA ASN A 6 -6.19 -20.97 1.76
C ASN A 6 -4.92 -21.37 2.55
N PHE A 7 -4.86 -20.98 3.82
CA PHE A 7 -3.74 -21.26 4.71
C PHE A 7 -3.45 -22.77 4.88
N TYR A 8 -4.44 -23.62 4.70
CA TYR A 8 -4.29 -25.08 4.82
C TYR A 8 -3.84 -25.74 3.50
N GLY A 9 -3.66 -24.96 2.42
CA GLY A 9 -3.28 -25.47 1.10
C GLY A 9 -4.46 -26.07 0.31
N GLU A 10 -5.69 -25.77 0.71
CA GLU A 10 -6.90 -26.19 0.00
C GLU A 10 -7.29 -25.13 -1.03
N GLU A 11 -7.90 -25.56 -2.15
CA GLU A 11 -8.43 -24.61 -3.13
C GLU A 11 -9.52 -23.73 -2.51
N ASP A 12 -9.34 -22.42 -2.62
CA ASP A 12 -10.24 -21.40 -2.09
C ASP A 12 -10.16 -20.13 -2.95
N ASN A 13 -11.28 -19.68 -3.46
CA ASN A 13 -11.34 -18.47 -4.29
C ASN A 13 -10.99 -17.16 -3.55
N HIS A 14 -11.02 -17.17 -2.21
CA HIS A 14 -10.57 -16.04 -1.42
C HIS A 14 -9.03 -15.96 -1.37
N GLY A 15 -8.36 -17.10 -1.54
CA GLY A 15 -6.92 -17.19 -1.39
C GLY A 15 -6.47 -16.75 0.01
N GLN A 16 -5.36 -16.06 0.05
CA GLN A 16 -4.82 -15.46 1.28
C GLN A 16 -4.04 -14.19 0.96
N VAL A 17 -3.80 -13.37 1.99
CA VAL A 17 -2.84 -12.27 1.92
C VAL A 17 -1.43 -12.88 1.92
N PHE A 18 -0.57 -12.43 1.02
CA PHE A 18 0.78 -12.95 0.89
C PHE A 18 1.81 -11.86 0.65
N LEU A 19 3.02 -12.15 1.07
CA LEU A 19 4.20 -11.32 0.92
C LEU A 19 4.78 -11.47 -0.48
N ASP A 20 5.35 -10.40 -1.03
CA ASP A 20 6.13 -10.49 -2.27
C ASP A 20 7.29 -11.48 -2.10
N GLU A 21 7.57 -12.28 -3.13
CA GLU A 21 8.59 -13.33 -3.10
C GLU A 21 10.03 -12.79 -2.90
N GLY A 22 10.26 -11.54 -3.29
CA GLY A 22 11.54 -10.86 -3.10
C GLY A 22 11.72 -10.24 -1.72
N ASN A 23 10.66 -10.17 -0.92
CA ASN A 23 10.73 -9.58 0.42
C ASN A 23 11.21 -10.56 1.49
N SER A 24 11.90 -10.00 2.45
CA SER A 24 12.30 -10.69 3.68
C SER A 24 11.10 -10.83 4.64
N PRO A 25 10.84 -12.04 5.21
CA PRO A 25 9.67 -12.27 6.05
C PRO A 25 9.72 -11.56 7.42
N ASP A 26 10.86 -10.98 7.79
CA ASP A 26 11.04 -10.17 9.00
C ASP A 26 10.68 -8.70 8.81
N LEU A 27 10.22 -8.30 7.61
CA LEU A 27 9.87 -6.93 7.23
C LEU A 27 11.04 -5.94 7.35
N SER A 28 12.27 -6.41 7.11
CA SER A 28 13.50 -5.59 7.23
C SER A 28 13.84 -4.80 5.96
N ASP A 29 13.21 -5.12 4.84
CA ASP A 29 13.44 -4.45 3.55
C ASP A 29 13.04 -2.96 3.60
N ASP A 30 13.42 -2.21 2.57
CA ASP A 30 13.06 -0.80 2.48
C ASP A 30 11.58 -0.60 2.16
N ASN A 31 11.02 -1.50 1.36
CA ASN A 31 9.60 -1.56 1.05
C ASN A 31 9.14 -3.02 1.08
N THR A 32 8.20 -3.33 1.95
CA THR A 32 7.55 -4.62 2.03
C THR A 32 6.22 -4.58 1.29
N ILE A 33 5.97 -5.51 0.38
CA ILE A 33 4.73 -5.53 -0.40
C ILE A 33 3.88 -6.73 -0.02
N LEU A 34 2.61 -6.46 0.29
CA LEU A 34 1.58 -7.44 0.58
C LEU A 34 0.50 -7.40 -0.51
N TYR A 35 0.14 -8.57 -1.00
CA TYR A 35 -0.91 -8.77 -1.99
C TYR A 35 -2.12 -9.49 -1.39
N GLY A 36 -3.29 -9.19 -1.90
CA GLY A 36 -4.53 -9.88 -1.55
C GLY A 36 -5.65 -9.55 -2.53
N HIS A 37 -6.64 -10.43 -2.62
CA HIS A 37 -7.81 -10.20 -3.44
C HIS A 37 -8.68 -9.04 -2.91
N ASN A 38 -9.30 -8.32 -3.83
CA ASN A 38 -10.44 -7.45 -3.55
C ASN A 38 -11.74 -8.22 -3.82
N ILE A 39 -12.31 -8.87 -2.81
CA ILE A 39 -13.55 -9.64 -2.95
C ILE A 39 -14.73 -8.73 -2.63
N THR A 40 -15.44 -8.31 -3.67
CA THR A 40 -16.56 -7.36 -3.53
C THR A 40 -17.86 -8.01 -3.08
N SER A 41 -18.05 -9.32 -3.32
CA SER A 41 -19.28 -10.05 -3.03
C SER A 41 -19.59 -10.16 -1.55
N ASP A 42 -18.58 -10.32 -0.71
CA ASP A 42 -18.69 -10.46 0.75
C ASP A 42 -17.82 -9.46 1.52
N ARG A 43 -17.12 -8.56 0.79
CA ARG A 43 -16.23 -7.54 1.34
C ARG A 43 -15.06 -8.10 2.16
N SER A 44 -14.56 -9.27 1.76
CA SER A 44 -13.43 -9.92 2.42
C SER A 44 -12.07 -9.56 1.80
N MET A 45 -11.03 -10.11 2.37
CA MET A 45 -9.63 -9.92 2.00
C MET A 45 -9.23 -8.43 1.97
N PHE A 46 -8.59 -7.96 0.92
CA PHE A 46 -8.19 -6.56 0.76
C PHE A 46 -9.30 -5.64 0.22
N ASN A 47 -10.57 -6.09 0.22
CA ASN A 47 -11.68 -5.18 -0.08
C ASN A 47 -11.71 -3.97 0.87
N VAL A 48 -11.34 -4.15 2.14
CA VAL A 48 -11.25 -3.06 3.12
C VAL A 48 -10.33 -1.92 2.67
N LEU A 49 -9.31 -2.20 1.85
CA LEU A 49 -8.41 -1.17 1.33
C LEU A 49 -9.12 -0.13 0.46
N THR A 50 -10.26 -0.48 -0.13
CA THR A 50 -11.06 0.46 -0.93
C THR A 50 -11.58 1.64 -0.11
N ASN A 51 -11.73 1.46 1.21
CA ASN A 51 -12.18 2.51 2.12
C ASN A 51 -11.09 3.58 2.34
N PHE A 52 -9.80 3.24 2.16
CA PHE A 52 -8.70 4.19 2.28
C PHE A 52 -8.69 5.29 1.19
N ARG A 53 -9.60 5.23 0.24
CA ARG A 53 -9.83 6.32 -0.74
C ARG A 53 -10.63 7.49 -0.13
N ASP A 54 -11.26 7.25 1.01
CA ASP A 54 -12.04 8.24 1.76
C ASP A 54 -11.15 8.90 2.82
N PRO A 55 -10.97 10.24 2.76
CA PRO A 55 -10.21 10.98 3.77
C PRO A 55 -10.71 10.76 5.20
N GLU A 56 -12.03 10.65 5.40
CA GLU A 56 -12.62 10.43 6.72
C GLU A 56 -12.22 9.06 7.27
N PHE A 57 -12.23 8.03 6.40
CA PHE A 57 -11.81 6.70 6.80
C PHE A 57 -10.33 6.66 7.21
N VAL A 58 -9.45 7.33 6.45
CA VAL A 58 -8.01 7.42 6.80
C VAL A 58 -7.80 8.21 8.08
N ALA A 59 -8.56 9.29 8.29
CA ALA A 59 -8.50 10.08 9.52
C ALA A 59 -8.89 9.25 10.76
N GLU A 60 -9.87 8.37 10.63
CA GLU A 60 -10.29 7.46 11.70
C GLU A 60 -9.38 6.23 11.86
N ASN A 61 -8.66 5.83 10.79
CA ASN A 61 -7.79 4.65 10.73
C ASN A 61 -6.39 4.99 10.19
N PRO A 62 -5.67 5.95 10.79
CA PRO A 62 -4.43 6.48 10.22
C PRO A 62 -3.25 5.52 10.33
N VAL A 63 -3.35 4.49 11.18
CA VAL A 63 -2.27 3.55 11.47
C VAL A 63 -2.73 2.11 11.25
N ILE A 64 -1.92 1.36 10.53
CA ILE A 64 -2.12 -0.06 10.27
C ILE A 64 -1.15 -0.86 11.14
N GLN A 65 -1.67 -1.86 11.86
CA GLN A 65 -0.85 -2.77 12.66
C GLN A 65 -0.53 -4.03 11.85
N VAL A 66 0.74 -4.40 11.81
CA VAL A 66 1.22 -5.65 11.20
C VAL A 66 2.05 -6.40 12.22
N ASN A 67 1.59 -7.58 12.57
CA ASN A 67 2.25 -8.44 13.56
C ASN A 67 2.94 -9.61 12.84
N THR A 68 4.22 -9.79 13.10
CA THR A 68 4.94 -11.02 12.77
C THR A 68 4.92 -11.97 13.97
N LEU A 69 5.50 -13.15 13.82
CA LEU A 69 5.68 -14.08 14.94
C LEU A 69 6.58 -13.51 16.06
N TYR A 70 7.39 -12.51 15.74
CA TYR A 70 8.47 -12.02 16.62
C TYR A 70 8.24 -10.60 17.11
N GLN A 71 7.51 -9.77 16.35
CA GLN A 71 7.40 -8.35 16.62
C GLN A 71 6.09 -7.77 16.10
N LYS A 72 5.64 -6.73 16.79
CA LYS A 72 4.52 -5.89 16.37
C LYS A 72 5.06 -4.63 15.74
N TYR A 73 4.48 -4.27 14.60
CA TYR A 73 4.82 -3.06 13.88
C TYR A 73 3.57 -2.22 13.68
N GLU A 74 3.74 -0.91 13.68
CA GLU A 74 2.73 0.07 13.35
C GLU A 74 3.21 0.93 12.19
N TYR A 75 2.32 1.18 11.23
CA TYR A 75 2.62 1.92 10.02
C TYR A 75 1.58 3.01 9.80
N ALA A 76 2.02 4.27 9.67
CA ALA A 76 1.16 5.40 9.33
C ALA A 76 0.85 5.41 7.84
N VAL A 77 -0.41 5.52 7.47
CA VAL A 77 -0.88 5.58 6.07
C VAL A 77 -0.41 6.89 5.45
N ALA A 78 0.44 6.80 4.44
CA ALA A 78 1.09 7.95 3.81
C ALA A 78 0.52 8.28 2.42
N ALA A 79 0.13 7.28 1.64
CA ALA A 79 -0.37 7.51 0.29
C ALA A 79 -1.37 6.44 -0.14
N VAL A 80 -2.32 6.84 -0.99
CA VAL A 80 -3.29 5.95 -1.63
C VAL A 80 -3.41 6.32 -3.09
N TYR A 81 -3.19 5.37 -4.01
CA TYR A 81 -3.27 5.67 -5.43
C TYR A 81 -3.77 4.49 -6.27
N LEU A 82 -4.23 4.80 -7.49
CA LEU A 82 -4.49 3.81 -8.52
C LEU A 82 -3.25 3.64 -9.39
N ALA A 83 -2.92 2.39 -9.69
CA ALA A 83 -1.82 2.06 -10.60
C ALA A 83 -2.36 1.38 -11.86
N ALA A 84 -1.89 1.86 -13.02
CA ALA A 84 -2.04 1.17 -14.29
C ALA A 84 -1.00 0.05 -14.39
N THR A 85 -1.43 -1.09 -14.94
CA THR A 85 -0.55 -2.21 -15.29
C THR A 85 -0.43 -2.39 -16.79
N ARG A 86 -1.17 -1.58 -17.58
CA ARG A 86 -1.17 -1.59 -19.05
C ARG A 86 -0.92 -0.19 -19.59
N PRO A 87 -0.12 -0.06 -20.71
CA PRO A 87 0.24 1.24 -21.28
C PRO A 87 -0.94 2.06 -21.81
N GLU A 88 -2.07 1.40 -22.18
CA GLU A 88 -3.28 2.08 -22.64
C GLU A 88 -3.95 2.95 -21.56
N HIS A 89 -3.57 2.77 -20.30
CA HIS A 89 -4.06 3.53 -19.15
C HIS A 89 -3.03 4.55 -18.63
N GLY A 90 -2.07 4.94 -19.46
CA GLY A 90 -1.08 5.97 -19.13
C GLY A 90 0.25 5.42 -18.60
N GLU A 91 0.94 6.23 -17.82
CA GLU A 91 2.26 5.89 -17.29
C GLU A 91 2.20 4.74 -16.30
N ILE A 92 2.91 3.64 -16.59
CA ILE A 92 3.07 2.52 -15.66
C ILE A 92 4.12 2.90 -14.60
N PHE A 93 3.71 2.92 -13.35
CA PHE A 93 4.60 3.00 -12.21
C PHE A 93 4.89 1.59 -11.69
N ASP A 94 6.07 1.09 -11.96
CA ASP A 94 6.51 -0.28 -11.63
C ASP A 94 6.89 -0.39 -10.15
N TYR A 95 5.94 -0.12 -9.24
CA TYR A 95 6.19 -0.10 -7.79
C TYR A 95 6.57 -1.46 -7.21
N ILE A 96 6.22 -2.57 -7.89
CA ILE A 96 6.45 -3.92 -7.37
C ILE A 96 7.92 -4.35 -7.39
N ASN A 97 8.75 -3.72 -8.22
CA ASN A 97 10.19 -4.04 -8.32
C ASN A 97 11.07 -3.20 -7.37
N TYR A 98 10.46 -2.34 -6.52
CA TYR A 98 11.19 -1.48 -5.59
C TYR A 98 11.07 -1.97 -4.15
N LEU A 99 11.71 -3.10 -3.85
CA LEU A 99 11.75 -3.69 -2.51
C LEU A 99 12.94 -3.20 -1.69
N LYS A 100 14.07 -2.94 -2.37
CA LYS A 100 15.34 -2.44 -1.82
C LYS A 100 15.91 -1.38 -2.74
N PHE A 101 16.53 -0.39 -2.16
CA PHE A 101 17.13 0.71 -2.92
C PHE A 101 18.64 0.71 -2.76
N SER A 102 19.36 0.93 -3.86
CA SER A 102 20.82 0.98 -3.87
C SER A 102 21.38 2.27 -3.30
N THR A 103 20.60 3.34 -3.32
CA THR A 103 20.97 4.67 -2.81
C THR A 103 19.75 5.38 -2.21
N GLN A 104 19.99 6.39 -1.35
CA GLN A 104 18.94 7.25 -0.83
C GLN A 104 18.24 8.02 -1.96
N ASP A 105 19.01 8.59 -2.90
CA ASP A 105 18.45 9.32 -4.06
C ASP A 105 17.45 8.48 -4.86
N ALA A 106 17.75 7.17 -5.04
CA ALA A 106 16.83 6.26 -5.73
C ALA A 106 15.53 6.07 -4.95
N LYS A 107 15.60 6.01 -3.62
CA LYS A 107 14.43 5.89 -2.76
C LYS A 107 13.63 7.19 -2.70
N GLU A 108 14.28 8.34 -2.65
CA GLU A 108 13.64 9.65 -2.74
C GLU A 108 12.89 9.82 -4.06
N ALA A 109 13.50 9.41 -5.19
CA ALA A 109 12.85 9.42 -6.48
C ALA A 109 11.61 8.51 -6.53
N TYR A 110 11.66 7.34 -5.88
CA TYR A 110 10.52 6.45 -5.73
C TYR A 110 9.40 7.08 -4.87
N ILE A 111 9.75 7.69 -3.74
CA ILE A 111 8.82 8.41 -2.86
C ILE A 111 8.12 9.53 -3.62
N ALA A 112 8.85 10.34 -4.38
CA ALA A 112 8.27 11.40 -5.19
C ALA A 112 7.26 10.87 -6.24
N GLN A 113 7.46 9.65 -6.76
CA GLN A 113 6.48 9.00 -7.65
C GLN A 113 5.22 8.54 -6.91
N ILE A 114 5.33 8.12 -5.65
CA ILE A 114 4.19 7.80 -4.79
C ILE A 114 3.38 9.06 -4.49
N GLU A 115 4.04 10.11 -4.01
CA GLU A 115 3.41 11.38 -3.62
C GLU A 115 2.67 12.02 -4.81
N LYS A 116 3.28 12.04 -5.99
CA LYS A 116 2.68 12.55 -7.23
C LYS A 116 1.35 11.86 -7.59
N ARG A 117 1.19 10.59 -7.22
CA ARG A 117 0.02 9.75 -7.54
C ARG A 117 -1.00 9.67 -6.42
N SER A 118 -0.62 10.05 -5.22
CA SER A 118 -1.51 9.91 -4.07
C SER A 118 -2.77 10.76 -4.23
N MET A 119 -3.93 10.11 -4.11
CA MET A 119 -5.24 10.75 -4.11
C MET A 119 -5.51 11.51 -2.82
N LEU A 120 -4.73 11.24 -1.77
CA LEU A 120 -4.87 11.85 -0.45
C LEU A 120 -3.54 12.49 -0.02
N ASP A 121 -3.64 13.68 0.55
CA ASP A 121 -2.63 14.21 1.44
C ASP A 121 -3.02 13.81 2.87
N THR A 122 -2.20 12.94 3.47
CA THR A 122 -2.45 12.39 4.81
C THR A 122 -1.66 13.14 5.89
N GLY A 123 -0.83 14.11 5.49
CA GLY A 123 0.10 14.79 6.39
C GLY A 123 1.30 13.91 6.86
N VAL A 124 1.41 12.68 6.37
CA VAL A 124 2.51 11.77 6.72
C VAL A 124 3.68 12.00 5.78
N GLU A 125 4.75 12.59 6.29
CA GLU A 125 6.01 12.77 5.56
C GLU A 125 6.68 11.40 5.29
N LEU A 126 7.17 11.20 4.06
CA LEU A 126 8.02 10.09 3.66
C LEU A 126 9.45 10.55 3.43
N THR A 127 10.41 9.76 3.90
CA THR A 127 11.84 9.99 3.69
C THR A 127 12.56 8.72 3.25
N ALA A 128 13.76 8.84 2.72
CA ALA A 128 14.57 7.69 2.33
C ALA A 128 14.99 6.79 3.50
N ASP A 129 14.92 7.25 4.73
CA ASP A 129 15.24 6.45 5.91
C ASP A 129 14.07 5.59 6.39
N ASP A 130 12.84 5.86 5.93
CA ASP A 130 11.64 5.16 6.38
C ASP A 130 11.56 3.73 5.83
N LYS A 131 10.99 2.82 6.61
CA LYS A 131 10.57 1.50 6.15
C LYS A 131 9.13 1.57 5.68
N LEU A 132 8.90 1.21 4.42
CA LEU A 132 7.60 1.27 3.77
C LEU A 132 6.89 -0.09 3.83
N LEU A 133 5.58 -0.03 3.87
CA LEU A 133 4.67 -1.16 3.71
C LEU A 133 3.66 -0.79 2.63
N THR A 134 3.64 -1.57 1.56
CA THR A 134 2.76 -1.37 0.41
C THR A 134 1.73 -2.49 0.35
N PHE A 135 0.46 -2.14 0.34
CA PHE A 135 -0.64 -3.07 0.08
C PHE A 135 -1.11 -2.90 -1.35
N SER A 136 -1.24 -3.99 -2.08
CA SER A 136 -1.67 -3.99 -3.47
C SER A 136 -2.84 -4.96 -3.66
N THR A 137 -3.93 -4.45 -4.25
CA THR A 137 -5.10 -5.24 -4.58
C THR A 137 -5.68 -4.85 -5.94
N CYS A 138 -6.57 -5.70 -6.47
CA CYS A 138 -7.29 -5.37 -7.70
C CYS A 138 -8.23 -4.18 -7.48
N SER A 139 -8.33 -3.33 -8.48
CA SER A 139 -9.33 -2.28 -8.60
C SER A 139 -10.08 -2.44 -9.91
N TYR A 140 -11.30 -1.92 -10.00
CA TYR A 140 -12.21 -2.26 -11.10
C TYR A 140 -12.60 -1.04 -11.94
N GLU A 141 -11.88 0.06 -11.84
CA GLU A 141 -12.10 1.28 -12.62
C GLU A 141 -11.78 1.08 -14.11
N PHE A 142 -10.77 0.25 -14.38
CA PHE A 142 -10.35 -0.16 -15.72
C PHE A 142 -9.70 -1.55 -15.67
N ALA A 143 -9.38 -2.11 -16.84
CA ALA A 143 -8.79 -3.46 -16.92
C ALA A 143 -7.43 -3.52 -16.22
N ASP A 144 -7.29 -4.49 -15.31
CA ASP A 144 -6.08 -4.74 -14.54
C ASP A 144 -5.60 -3.56 -13.66
N ALA A 145 -6.50 -2.65 -13.29
CA ALA A 145 -6.22 -1.61 -12.32
C ALA A 145 -5.79 -2.19 -10.96
N ARG A 146 -4.92 -1.47 -10.26
CA ARG A 146 -4.55 -1.79 -8.87
C ARG A 146 -4.84 -0.60 -7.97
N LEU A 147 -5.40 -0.89 -6.81
CA LEU A 147 -5.42 0.04 -5.68
C LEU A 147 -4.21 -0.26 -4.81
N VAL A 148 -3.43 0.78 -4.54
CA VAL A 148 -2.21 0.70 -3.75
C VAL A 148 -2.34 1.63 -2.54
N VAL A 149 -2.09 1.08 -1.35
CA VAL A 149 -2.00 1.83 -0.10
C VAL A 149 -0.57 1.72 0.40
N VAL A 150 0.09 2.84 0.60
CA VAL A 150 1.46 2.91 1.13
C VAL A 150 1.44 3.50 2.53
N ALA A 151 2.10 2.81 3.44
CA ALA A 151 2.29 3.27 4.80
C ALA A 151 3.77 3.22 5.18
N ARG A 152 4.21 4.08 6.08
CA ARG A 152 5.55 4.02 6.64
C ARG A 152 5.54 3.58 8.09
N ARG A 153 6.56 2.84 8.50
CA ARG A 153 6.72 2.45 9.91
C ARG A 153 6.80 3.69 10.80
N LEU A 154 6.14 3.64 11.95
CA LEU A 154 6.25 4.70 12.95
C LEU A 154 7.71 4.86 13.35
N ARG A 155 8.16 6.12 13.42
CA ARG A 155 9.50 6.48 13.89
C ARG A 155 9.55 6.45 15.41
N ASP A 156 10.72 6.40 15.99
CA ASP A 156 10.90 6.42 17.44
C ASP A 156 10.22 7.64 18.07
N GLY A 157 9.34 7.41 19.03
CA GLY A 157 8.59 8.43 19.73
C GLY A 157 7.25 8.82 19.11
N GLU A 158 6.92 8.34 17.90
CA GLU A 158 5.60 8.52 17.30
C GLU A 158 4.60 7.52 17.84
N THR A 159 3.34 7.93 17.88
CA THR A 159 2.20 7.12 18.28
C THR A 159 1.05 7.27 17.28
N ALA A 160 0.07 6.40 17.30
CA ALA A 160 -1.10 6.50 16.42
C ALA A 160 -1.86 7.84 16.56
N GLU A 161 -1.79 8.49 17.73
CA GLU A 161 -2.45 9.76 18.02
C GLU A 161 -1.83 10.96 17.27
N ASP A 162 -0.63 10.80 16.72
CA ASP A 162 0.05 11.85 15.96
C ASP A 162 -0.52 12.01 14.53
N PHE A 163 -1.23 11.02 14.02
CA PHE A 163 -1.71 10.92 12.65
C PHE A 163 -3.23 11.10 12.53
N GLY A 164 -3.72 11.25 11.29
CA GLY A 164 -5.15 11.35 10.98
C GLY A 164 -5.80 12.72 11.23
N LYS A 165 -5.04 13.74 11.61
CA LYS A 165 -5.59 15.07 12.00
C LYS A 165 -5.98 15.95 10.82
N GLU A 166 -5.30 15.82 9.70
CA GLU A 166 -5.44 16.68 8.53
C GLU A 166 -5.37 15.84 7.24
N VAL A 167 -6.33 14.95 7.05
CA VAL A 167 -6.42 14.14 5.82
C VAL A 167 -7.35 14.82 4.84
N VAL A 168 -6.84 15.14 3.65
CA VAL A 168 -7.60 15.81 2.60
C VAL A 168 -7.38 15.16 1.23
N LEU A 169 -8.24 15.46 0.27
CA LEU A 169 -8.02 15.06 -1.12
C LEU A 169 -6.85 15.88 -1.70
N THR A 170 -5.95 15.20 -2.41
CA THR A 170 -4.88 15.86 -3.17
C THR A 170 -5.49 16.62 -4.37
N GLU A 171 -5.02 17.85 -4.60
CA GLU A 171 -5.34 18.59 -5.82
C GLU A 171 -4.55 18.01 -6.99
N ASP A 172 -5.24 17.58 -8.05
CA ASP A 172 -4.66 17.12 -9.33
C ASP A 172 -3.59 15.98 -9.19
N PRO A 173 -3.92 14.85 -8.55
CA PRO A 173 -3.00 13.71 -8.49
C PRO A 173 -2.81 13.10 -9.88
N LEU A 174 -1.63 12.53 -10.15
CA LEU A 174 -1.39 11.80 -11.40
C LEU A 174 -2.21 10.50 -11.41
N MET A 175 -3.36 10.55 -12.08
CA MET A 175 -4.26 9.42 -12.23
C MET A 175 -4.00 8.64 -13.53
N PRO A 176 -4.26 7.32 -13.54
CA PRO A 176 -4.36 6.57 -14.79
C PRO A 176 -5.47 7.10 -15.72
N GLU A 177 -5.29 6.91 -17.01
CA GLU A 177 -6.33 7.20 -18.02
C GLU A 177 -7.41 6.10 -18.00
N ILE A 178 -8.69 6.51 -17.95
CA ILE A 178 -9.87 5.62 -17.85
C ILE A 178 -10.58 5.54 -19.19
#